data_94f6f3249c6f665a5e1905b1f22c4340
#
_entry.id   94f6f3249c6f665a5e1905b1f22c4340
#
_cell.length_a   1.000
_cell.length_b   1.000
_cell.length_c   1.000
_cell.angle_alpha   90.00
_cell.angle_beta   90.00
_cell.angle_gamma   90.00
#
_symmetry.space_group_name_H-M   'P 1'
#
loop_
_entity.id
_entity.type
_entity.pdbx_description
1 polymer ?
#
loop_
_entity_poly.entity_id
_entity_poly.type
_entity_poly.pdbx_seq_one_letter_code
_entity_poly.pdbx_strand_id
1 'polypeptide(L)' 'MNVIIRKINGLWHLFVGSCQIRTPFLETQDREWVVAYARRIYPGAKVFERD' A
#
# COMPACT_ATOMS: atom_id res chain seq x y z
N MET A 1 -10.91 -6.36 6.75
CA MET A 1 -10.14 -5.13 6.59
C MET A 1 -9.60 -5.06 5.16
N ASN A 2 -9.73 -3.91 4.53
CA ASN A 2 -9.24 -3.70 3.17
C ASN A 2 -8.09 -2.73 3.18
N VAL A 3 -7.04 -3.08 2.45
CA VAL A 3 -5.87 -2.22 2.27
C VAL A 3 -5.81 -1.83 0.81
N ILE A 4 -5.64 -0.54 0.54
CA ILE A 4 -5.60 -0.01 -0.82
C ILE A 4 -4.23 0.59 -1.06
N ILE A 5 -3.61 0.20 -2.17
CA ILE A 5 -2.36 0.81 -2.60
C ILE A 5 -2.62 1.63 -3.86
N ARG A 6 -2.01 2.80 -3.93
CA ARG A 6 -2.14 3.71 -5.07
C ARG A 6 -0.77 4.26 -5.42
N LYS A 7 -0.54 4.43 -6.71
CA LYS A 7 0.68 5.08 -7.18
C LYS A 7 0.33 6.53 -7.53
N ILE A 8 0.88 7.46 -6.78
CA ILE A 8 0.61 8.88 -6.95
C ILE A 8 1.94 9.57 -7.21
N ASN A 9 2.06 10.25 -8.35
CA ASN A 9 3.29 10.95 -8.74
C ASN A 9 4.52 10.05 -8.71
N GLY A 10 4.34 8.79 -9.13
CA GLY A 10 5.44 7.83 -9.19
C GLY A 10 5.79 7.17 -7.87
N LEU A 11 5.09 7.50 -6.80
CA LEU A 11 5.35 6.94 -5.48
C LEU A 11 4.14 6.14 -4.99
N TRP A 12 4.41 5.00 -4.35
CA TRP A 12 3.34 4.17 -3.81
C TRP A 12 2.84 4.72 -2.47
N HIS A 13 1.53 4.67 -2.29
CA HIS A 13 0.86 5.08 -1.06
C HIS A 13 -0.01 3.93 -0.58
N LEU A 14 -0.14 3.82 0.74
CA LEU A 14 -0.90 2.77 1.39
C LEU A 14 -2.03 3.38 2.21
N PHE A 15 -3.24 2.86 2.02
CA PHE A 15 -4.42 3.33 2.75
C PHE A 15 -5.09 2.16 3.44
N VAL A 16 -5.49 2.37 4.69
CA VAL A 16 -6.31 1.42 5.45
C VAL A 16 -7.59 2.13 5.80
N GLY A 17 -8.69 1.69 5.18
CA GLY A 17 -9.92 2.44 5.27
C GLY A 17 -9.74 3.82 4.65
N SER A 18 -10.02 4.87 5.41
CA SER A 18 -9.81 6.24 4.95
C SER A 18 -8.49 6.82 5.44
N CYS A 19 -7.68 6.03 6.15
CA CYS A 19 -6.43 6.51 6.72
C CYS A 19 -5.25 6.16 5.81
N GLN A 20 -4.39 7.14 5.57
CA GLN A 20 -3.16 6.94 4.83
C GLN A 20 -2.07 6.52 5.80
N ILE A 21 -1.41 5.40 5.51
CA ILE A 21 -0.44 4.80 6.42
C ILE A 21 0.95 4.79 5.79
N ARG A 22 1.94 5.31 6.52
CA ARG A 22 3.35 5.21 6.19
C ARG A 22 3.66 5.51 4.71
N THR A 23 3.14 6.59 4.20
CA THR A 23 3.35 6.91 2.79
C THR A 23 3.81 8.35 2.61
N PRO A 24 4.49 8.61 1.50
CA PRO A 24 4.81 7.68 0.41
C PRO A 24 5.95 6.74 0.78
N PHE A 25 6.04 5.62 0.05
CA PHE A 25 7.17 4.71 0.18
C PHE A 25 8.32 5.25 -0.65
N LEU A 26 9.33 5.78 0.01
CA LEU A 26 10.47 6.40 -0.67
C LEU A 26 11.55 5.39 -1.03
N GLU A 27 11.57 4.25 -0.35
CA GLU A 27 12.61 3.25 -0.53
C GLU A 27 12.37 2.32 -1.71
N THR A 28 11.18 2.36 -2.31
CA THR A 28 10.89 1.45 -3.41
C THR A 28 9.81 2.00 -4.34
N GLN A 29 9.88 1.60 -5.60
CA GLN A 29 8.79 1.79 -6.55
C GLN A 29 8.23 0.43 -7.00
N ASP A 30 8.66 -0.65 -6.34
CA ASP A 30 8.27 -2.00 -6.70
C ASP A 30 6.92 -2.33 -6.08
N ARG A 31 5.94 -2.56 -6.95
CA ARG A 31 4.57 -2.91 -6.54
C ARG A 31 4.55 -4.16 -5.68
N GLU A 32 5.34 -5.16 -6.05
CA GLU A 32 5.36 -6.43 -5.31
C GLU A 32 5.86 -6.23 -3.88
N TRP A 33 6.83 -5.36 -3.70
CA TRP A 33 7.35 -5.05 -2.37
C TRP A 33 6.27 -4.41 -1.52
N VAL A 34 5.50 -3.49 -2.09
CA VAL A 34 4.45 -2.78 -1.36
C VAL A 34 3.32 -3.73 -0.97
N VAL A 35 2.94 -4.62 -1.88
CA VAL A 35 1.92 -5.63 -1.60
C VAL A 35 2.38 -6.55 -0.47
N ALA A 36 3.63 -7.01 -0.53
CA ALA A 36 4.18 -7.87 0.50
C ALA A 36 4.23 -7.17 1.86
N TYR A 37 4.60 -5.90 1.85
CA TYR A 37 4.61 -5.09 3.06
C TYR A 37 3.21 -5.00 3.68
N ALA A 38 2.21 -4.73 2.84
CA ALA A 38 0.84 -4.61 3.33
C ALA A 38 0.36 -5.91 3.95
N ARG A 39 0.67 -7.04 3.34
CA ARG A 39 0.28 -8.35 3.85
C ARG A 39 1.01 -8.69 5.13
N ARG A 40 2.21 -8.18 5.31
CA ARG A 40 3.02 -8.44 6.48
C ARG A 40 2.47 -7.72 7.71
N ILE A 41 2.09 -6.45 7.55
CA ILE A 41 1.62 -5.66 8.68
C ILE A 41 0.13 -5.79 8.93
N TYR A 42 -0.62 -6.24 7.93
CA TYR A 42 -2.07 -6.49 8.05
C TYR A 42 -2.40 -7.90 7.58
N PRO A 43 -2.02 -8.93 8.35
CA PRO A 43 -2.31 -10.31 7.95
C PRO A 43 -3.81 -10.52 7.82
N GLY A 44 -4.22 -11.19 6.75
CA GLY A 44 -5.63 -11.46 6.51
C GLY A 44 -6.37 -10.33 5.83
N ALA A 45 -5.75 -9.18 5.62
CA ALA A 45 -6.38 -8.09 4.89
C ALA A 45 -6.37 -8.38 3.39
N LYS A 46 -7.38 -7.86 2.70
CA LYS A 46 -7.41 -7.89 1.25
C LYS A 46 -6.68 -6.64 0.74
N VAL A 47 -5.79 -6.83 -0.23
CA VAL A 47 -5.01 -5.75 -0.79
C VAL A 47 -5.53 -5.45 -2.19
N PHE A 48 -5.92 -4.20 -2.41
CA PHE A 48 -6.41 -3.73 -3.70
C PHE A 48 -5.48 -2.66 -4.23
N GLU A 49 -5.32 -2.66 -5.54
CA GLU A 49 -4.55 -1.62 -6.22
C GLU A 49 -5.52 -0.67 -6.90
N ARG A 50 -5.29 0.62 -6.73
CA ARG A 50 -6.06 1.66 -7.40
C ARG A 50 -5.13 2.64 -8.09
N ASP A 51 -5.64 3.20 -9.16
CA ASP A 51 -4.92 4.27 -9.87
C ASP A 51 -5.15 5.64 -9.23
#